data_59b2423a08c5bfd1f3e0652514cb4291
#
_entry.id   59b2423a08c5bfd1f3e0652514cb4291
#
_cell.length_a   1.000
_cell.length_b   1.000
_cell.length_c   1.000
_cell.angle_alpha   90.00
_cell.angle_beta   90.00
_cell.angle_gamma   90.00
#
_symmetry.space_group_name_H-M   'P 1'
#
loop_
_entity.id
_entity.type
_entity.pdbx_description
1 polymer ?
#
loop_
_entity_poly.entity_id
_entity_poly.type
_entity_poly.pdbx_seq_one_letter_code
_entity_poly.pdbx_strand_id
1 'polypeptide(L)'
;MGKINSRSKGARYERELARYLSENGFPDSRRGQQFSGGSESPDVVSDFPFHIEAKHVQALNLYSAMSQSIRDAGDGKPPCVIHRKNNSESMFTCKLEDLIKLLNKKSWDE
;
A
#
# COMPACT_ATOMS: atom_id res chain seq x y z
N MET A 1 12.08 -6.95 26.64
CA MET A 1 11.80 -6.75 26.23
C MET A 1 11.50 -6.51 25.24
N GLY A 2 11.43 -6.34 24.96
CA GLY A 2 10.81 -6.11 24.08
C GLY A 2 11.05 -6.10 22.66
N LYS A 3 11.08 -7.16 22.17
CA LYS A 3 11.17 -7.32 20.77
C LYS A 3 9.89 -6.92 20.11
N ILE A 4 9.91 -6.01 19.19
CA ILE A 4 8.73 -5.61 18.47
C ILE A 4 8.34 -6.72 17.54
N ASN A 5 7.08 -7.12 17.63
CA ASN A 5 6.54 -8.14 16.78
C ASN A 5 6.30 -7.54 15.39
N SER A 6 6.97 -8.05 14.38
CA SER A 6 6.86 -7.54 13.02
C SER A 6 5.43 -7.59 12.50
N ARG A 7 4.70 -8.63 12.87
CA ARG A 7 3.33 -8.79 12.43
C ARG A 7 2.44 -7.71 13.02
N SER A 8 2.61 -7.41 14.31
CA SER A 8 1.85 -6.36 14.96
C SER A 8 2.18 -5.00 14.39
N LYS A 9 3.45 -4.78 14.11
CA LYS A 9 3.91 -3.53 13.54
C LYS A 9 3.29 -3.31 12.18
N GLY A 10 3.26 -4.37 11.36
CA GLY A 10 2.67 -4.29 10.04
C GLY A 10 1.18 -4.01 10.11
N ALA A 11 0.47 -4.71 10.99
CA ALA A 11 -0.97 -4.52 11.12
C ALA A 11 -1.30 -3.11 11.58
N ARG A 12 -0.49 -2.58 12.50
CA ARG A 12 -0.71 -1.23 12.98
C ARG A 12 -0.54 -0.22 11.86
N TYR A 13 0.48 -0.40 11.05
CA TYR A 13 0.73 0.51 9.94
C TYR A 13 -0.41 0.44 8.91
N GLU A 14 -0.89 -0.76 8.63
CA GLU A 14 -2.00 -0.92 7.71
C GLU A 14 -3.23 -0.17 8.19
N ARG A 15 -3.51 -0.24 9.49
CA ARG A 15 -4.65 0.49 10.06
C ARG A 15 -4.42 1.99 10.02
N GLU A 16 -3.19 2.43 10.26
CA GLU A 16 -2.87 3.86 10.17
C GLU A 16 -3.08 4.38 8.77
N LEU A 17 -2.63 3.62 7.78
CA LEU A 17 -2.80 4.03 6.40
C LEU A 17 -4.27 4.08 6.00
N ALA A 18 -5.05 3.10 6.44
CA ALA A 18 -6.47 3.10 6.14
C ALA A 18 -7.15 4.33 6.70
N ARG A 19 -6.79 4.70 7.92
CA ARG A 19 -7.36 5.90 8.54
C ARG A 19 -6.91 7.14 7.79
N TYR A 20 -5.63 7.22 7.47
CA TYR A 20 -5.11 8.38 6.76
C TYR A 20 -5.81 8.57 5.42
N LEU A 21 -5.98 7.48 4.67
CA LEU A 21 -6.65 7.55 3.38
C LEU A 21 -8.11 7.96 3.55
N SER A 22 -8.77 7.42 4.58
CA SER A 22 -10.16 7.78 4.83
C SER A 22 -10.31 9.27 5.10
N GLU A 23 -9.34 9.85 5.80
CA GLU A 23 -9.40 11.26 6.15
C GLU A 23 -8.93 12.16 5.02
N ASN A 24 -8.40 11.58 3.96
CA ASN A 24 -7.82 12.37 2.86
C ASN A 24 -8.43 12.04 1.51
N GLY A 25 -9.71 11.77 1.48
CA GLY A 25 -10.43 11.67 0.22
C GLY A 25 -10.80 10.27 -0.23
N PHE A 26 -10.46 9.26 0.58
CA PHE A 26 -10.75 7.86 0.22
C PHE A 26 -11.48 7.19 1.37
N PRO A 27 -12.74 7.56 1.60
CA PRO A 27 -13.46 7.15 2.81
C PRO A 27 -13.70 5.66 2.95
N ASP A 28 -13.63 4.91 1.87
CA ASP A 28 -13.87 3.48 1.92
C ASP A 28 -12.58 2.70 2.13
N SER A 29 -11.76 3.13 3.06
CA SER A 29 -10.46 2.50 3.30
C SER A 29 -10.47 1.73 4.61
N ARG A 30 -9.93 0.52 4.57
CA ARG A 30 -9.81 -0.30 5.77
C ARG A 30 -8.66 -1.29 5.59
N ARG A 31 -8.20 -1.83 6.69
CA ARG A 31 -7.17 -2.85 6.63
C ARG A 31 -7.71 -4.08 5.91
N GLY A 32 -6.91 -4.62 5.00
CA GLY A 32 -7.31 -5.82 4.28
C GLY A 32 -7.30 -7.02 5.20
N GLN A 33 -8.12 -8.01 4.89
CA GLN A 33 -8.12 -9.24 5.64
C GLN A 33 -7.14 -10.20 5.03
N GLN A 34 -6.21 -10.67 5.85
CA GLN A 34 -5.16 -11.55 5.37
C GLN A 34 -5.42 -12.92 5.91
N PHE A 35 -6.08 -13.75 5.15
CA PHE A 35 -6.25 -15.14 5.52
C PHE A 35 -5.01 -15.89 5.08
N SER A 36 -4.76 -17.01 5.72
CA SER A 36 -3.58 -17.78 5.40
C SER A 36 -3.58 -18.10 3.91
N GLY A 37 -2.50 -17.80 3.27
CA GLY A 37 -2.37 -18.05 1.86
C GLY A 37 -3.04 -17.05 0.96
N GLY A 38 -3.67 -16.03 1.53
CA GLY A 38 -4.36 -15.06 0.70
C GLY A 38 -3.40 -14.07 0.11
N SER A 39 -2.90 -14.38 -1.07
CA SER A 39 -1.92 -13.52 -1.69
C SER A 39 -2.53 -12.45 -2.57
N GLU A 40 -3.83 -12.51 -2.78
CA GLU A 40 -4.45 -11.59 -3.72
C GLU A 40 -5.05 -10.37 -3.08
N SER A 41 -5.13 -10.36 -1.77
CA SER A 41 -5.71 -9.22 -1.08
C SER A 41 -4.68 -8.14 -0.89
N PRO A 42 -5.04 -6.87 -1.14
CA PRO A 42 -4.13 -5.79 -0.77
C PRO A 42 -4.07 -5.66 0.74
N ASP A 43 -2.99 -5.08 1.23
CA ASP A 43 -2.85 -4.85 2.67
C ASP A 43 -3.87 -3.82 3.17
N VAL A 44 -4.24 -2.90 2.32
CA VAL A 44 -5.27 -1.90 2.63
C VAL A 44 -6.27 -1.92 1.50
N VAL A 45 -7.53 -2.19 1.82
CA VAL A 45 -8.62 -2.14 0.86
C VAL A 45 -9.15 -0.71 0.85
N SER A 46 -9.26 -0.13 -0.34
CA SER A 46 -9.56 1.28 -0.44
C SER A 46 -10.11 1.62 -1.81
N ASP A 47 -10.79 2.77 -1.91
CA ASP A 47 -11.14 3.32 -3.20
C ASP A 47 -9.98 4.14 -3.80
N PHE A 48 -8.84 4.17 -3.13
CA PHE A 48 -7.59 4.69 -3.67
C PHE A 48 -7.26 3.92 -4.95
N PRO A 49 -6.76 4.58 -5.99
CA PRO A 49 -6.66 3.94 -7.31
C PRO A 49 -5.50 2.96 -7.50
N PHE A 50 -4.88 2.49 -6.43
CA PHE A 50 -3.78 1.52 -6.50
C PHE A 50 -4.03 0.35 -5.59
N HIS A 51 -3.45 -0.80 -5.97
CA HIS A 51 -3.39 -1.98 -5.10
C HIS A 51 -2.29 -1.74 -4.07
N ILE A 52 -2.62 -1.63 -2.81
CA ILE A 52 -1.70 -1.17 -1.79
C ILE A 52 -1.00 -2.30 -1.06
N GLU A 53 0.33 -2.30 -1.12
CA GLU A 53 1.19 -3.12 -0.31
C GLU A 53 1.83 -2.21 0.72
N ALA A 54 1.67 -2.50 2.00
CA ALA A 54 2.17 -1.61 3.05
C ALA A 54 3.35 -2.22 3.75
N LYS A 55 4.41 -1.46 3.94
CA LYS A 55 5.64 -1.94 4.57
C LYS A 55 6.16 -0.94 5.59
N HIS A 56 6.27 -1.38 6.82
CA HIS A 56 6.87 -0.55 7.87
C HIS A 56 8.11 -1.28 8.37
N VAL A 57 9.24 -1.07 7.71
CA VAL A 57 10.50 -1.73 8.04
C VAL A 57 11.65 -0.75 7.89
N GLN A 58 12.71 -0.98 8.68
CA GLN A 58 13.86 -0.09 8.68
C GLN A 58 14.68 -0.16 7.41
N ALA A 59 14.87 -1.35 6.88
CA ALA A 59 15.70 -1.52 5.70
C ALA A 59 14.91 -2.31 4.66
N LEU A 60 14.12 -1.61 3.89
CA LEU A 60 13.24 -2.24 2.93
C LEU A 60 13.95 -2.49 1.61
N ASN A 61 13.83 -3.72 1.12
CA ASN A 61 14.20 -3.98 -0.26
C ASN A 61 13.01 -3.58 -1.11
N LEU A 62 13.06 -2.37 -1.64
CA LEU A 62 11.91 -1.77 -2.31
C LEU A 62 11.54 -2.52 -3.58
N TYR A 63 12.52 -2.95 -4.37
CA TYR A 63 12.20 -3.67 -5.59
C TYR A 63 11.56 -5.01 -5.30
N SER A 64 11.97 -5.66 -4.23
CA SER A 64 11.35 -6.91 -3.83
C SER A 64 9.90 -6.69 -3.42
N ALA A 65 9.66 -5.62 -2.66
CA ALA A 65 8.31 -5.28 -2.24
C ALA A 65 7.43 -4.93 -3.45
N MET A 66 7.98 -4.19 -4.41
CA MET A 66 7.23 -3.88 -5.62
C MET A 66 6.91 -5.14 -6.41
N SER A 67 7.85 -6.08 -6.50
CA SER A 67 7.59 -7.34 -7.19
C SER A 67 6.44 -8.09 -6.54
N GLN A 68 6.39 -8.08 -5.22
CA GLN A 68 5.30 -8.70 -4.50
C GLN A 68 3.97 -8.03 -4.82
N SER A 69 3.96 -6.70 -4.80
CA SER A 69 2.74 -5.96 -5.09
C SER A 69 2.26 -6.21 -6.51
N ILE A 70 3.19 -6.28 -7.45
CA ILE A 70 2.85 -6.57 -8.85
C ILE A 70 2.19 -7.94 -8.97
N ARG A 71 2.77 -8.95 -8.31
CA ARG A 71 2.20 -10.29 -8.35
C ARG A 71 0.80 -10.33 -7.76
N ASP A 72 0.65 -9.69 -6.61
CA ASP A 72 -0.62 -9.76 -5.89
C ASP A 72 -1.72 -8.95 -6.58
N ALA A 73 -1.34 -7.88 -7.24
CA ALA A 73 -2.32 -7.06 -7.95
C ALA A 73 -2.90 -7.75 -9.17
N GLY A 74 -2.08 -8.58 -9.84
CA GLY A 74 -2.56 -9.25 -11.03
C GLY A 74 -3.08 -8.26 -12.04
N ASP A 75 -4.29 -8.52 -12.53
CA ASP A 75 -4.93 -7.66 -13.52
C ASP A 75 -5.80 -6.59 -12.91
N GLY A 76 -5.75 -6.45 -11.60
CA GLY A 76 -6.58 -5.45 -10.92
C GLY A 76 -5.99 -4.06 -11.01
N LYS A 77 -6.17 -3.30 -9.94
CA LYS A 77 -5.61 -1.95 -9.88
C LYS A 77 -4.08 -2.00 -10.01
N PRO A 78 -3.46 -0.92 -10.49
CA PRO A 78 -2.01 -0.91 -10.58
C PRO A 78 -1.36 -1.05 -9.22
N PRO A 79 -0.22 -1.72 -9.13
CA PRO A 79 0.42 -2.00 -7.84
C PRO A 79 1.18 -0.81 -7.30
N CYS A 80 1.22 -0.69 -5.98
CA CYS A 80 2.07 0.28 -5.34
C CYS A 80 2.57 -0.27 -4.01
N VAL A 81 3.60 0.37 -3.48
CA VAL A 81 4.09 0.10 -2.14
C VAL A 81 4.05 1.42 -1.39
N ILE A 82 3.36 1.43 -0.25
CA ILE A 82 3.41 2.56 0.65
C ILE A 82 4.25 2.12 1.82
N HIS A 83 5.30 2.87 2.13
CA HIS A 83 6.30 2.37 3.05
C HIS A 83 6.90 3.47 3.92
N ARG A 84 7.43 3.06 5.07
CA ARG A 84 8.15 3.99 5.93
C ARG A 84 9.12 3.23 6.83
N LYS A 85 10.14 3.95 7.26
CA LYS A 85 11.01 3.51 8.35
C LYS A 85 10.47 4.07 9.65
N ASN A 86 11.02 3.62 10.77
CA ASN A 86 10.65 4.20 12.05
C ASN A 86 10.94 5.69 12.04
N ASN A 87 10.01 6.45 12.60
CA ASN A 87 10.16 7.91 12.76
C ASN A 87 10.36 8.63 11.43
N SER A 88 9.79 8.10 10.37
CA SER A 88 9.90 8.70 9.03
C SER A 88 8.52 8.83 8.42
N GLU A 89 8.42 9.67 7.44
CA GLU A 89 7.17 9.85 6.72
C GLU A 89 6.92 8.68 5.80
N SER A 90 5.65 8.44 5.52
CA SER A 90 5.28 7.43 4.53
C SER A 90 5.59 7.91 3.13
N MET A 91 6.11 6.99 2.34
CA MET A 91 6.45 7.26 0.95
C MET A 91 5.62 6.34 0.08
N PHE A 92 5.41 6.76 -1.15
CA PHE A 92 4.61 6.03 -2.13
C PHE A 92 5.48 5.68 -3.32
N THR A 93 5.46 4.41 -3.72
CA THR A 93 6.22 3.94 -4.88
C THR A 93 5.32 3.15 -5.82
N CYS A 94 5.38 3.44 -7.09
CA CYS A 94 4.66 2.67 -8.10
C CYS A 94 5.48 2.67 -9.38
N LYS A 95 5.01 1.95 -10.40
CA LYS A 95 5.67 2.00 -11.69
C LYS A 95 5.41 3.35 -12.33
N LEU A 96 6.44 3.90 -12.97
CA LEU A 96 6.30 5.21 -13.58
C LEU A 96 5.18 5.23 -14.61
N GLU A 97 5.07 4.16 -15.39
CA GLU A 97 4.02 4.14 -16.42
C GLU A 97 2.62 4.22 -15.82
N ASP A 98 2.43 3.64 -14.65
CA ASP A 98 1.12 3.69 -14.00
C ASP A 98 0.79 5.09 -13.50
N LEU A 99 1.80 5.77 -12.97
CA LEU A 99 1.61 7.15 -12.54
C LEU A 99 1.27 8.05 -13.72
N ILE A 100 1.99 7.87 -14.82
CA ILE A 100 1.74 8.69 -16.01
C ILE A 100 0.33 8.47 -16.52
N LYS A 101 -0.12 7.22 -16.56
CA LYS A 101 -1.48 6.93 -16.99
C LYS A 101 -2.51 7.61 -16.10
N LEU A 102 -2.26 7.57 -14.80
CA LEU A 102 -3.19 8.18 -13.87
C LEU A 102 -3.25 9.69 -14.06
N LEU A 103 -2.10 10.32 -14.21
CA LEU A 103 -2.05 11.76 -14.37
C LEU A 103 -2.71 12.20 -15.67
N ASN A 104 -2.47 11.48 -16.75
CA ASN A 104 -3.09 11.80 -18.01
C ASN A 104 -4.58 11.62 -17.96
N LYS A 105 -5.02 10.60 -17.27
CA LYS A 105 -6.42 10.35 -17.14
C LYS A 105 -7.12 11.44 -16.37
N LYS A 106 -6.47 11.98 -15.37
CA LYS A 106 -7.09 13.01 -14.59
C LYS A 106 -7.24 14.32 -15.30
N SER A 107 -6.33 14.63 -16.17
CA SER A 107 -6.34 15.94 -16.77
C SER A 107 -7.49 16.13 -17.74
N TRP A 108 -8.14 15.04 -18.14
CA TRP A 108 -9.18 15.19 -19.08
C TRP A 108 -10.52 15.02 -18.50
N ASP A 109 -10.58 14.75 -17.27
CA ASP A 109 -11.84 14.64 -16.68
C ASP A 109 -12.45 15.97 -16.48
N GLU A 110 -11.79 16.95 -16.85
CA GLU A 110 -12.31 18.19 -16.60
C GLU A 110 -13.17 18.66 -17.57
#